data_e4a22b681b0cf7f252d2f5f8ded3a261
#
_entry.id   e4a22b681b0cf7f252d2f5f8ded3a261
#
_cell.length_a   1.000
_cell.length_b   1.000
_cell.length_c   1.000
_cell.angle_alpha   90.00
_cell.angle_beta   90.00
_cell.angle_gamma   90.00
#
_symmetry.space_group_name_H-M   'P 1'
#
loop_
_entity.id
_entity.type
_entity.pdbx_description
1 polymer ?
#
loop_
_entity_poly.entity_id
_entity_poly.type
_entity_poly.pdbx_seq_one_letter_code
_entity_poly.pdbx_strand_id
1 'polypeptide(L)'
;IEARKKALGKILAIHNKSCLYCMRSTSCELQNLLHEYGFTNEQELPKENLEALDTTSKVLVRDNNKCIRCKRCINICAKAQAVSAISATGEGLETVITPASPKGLAASSCVNCGQCVAVCPTGALTEIDQTEEVKKALADPDKYVVVQVAPAVRAALGEDFEFPIGVDVEGRI
;
A
#
# COMPACT_ATOMS: atom_id res chain seq x y z
N ILE A 1 21.72 8.40 -17.83
CA ILE A 1 20.37 8.01 -18.29
C ILE A 1 20.31 6.49 -18.51
N GLU A 2 21.15 5.89 -19.34
CA GLU A 2 21.15 4.45 -19.65
C GLU A 2 21.26 3.54 -18.43
N ALA A 3 22.14 3.84 -17.48
CA ALA A 3 22.29 3.05 -16.24
C ALA A 3 20.99 3.03 -15.41
N ARG A 4 20.27 4.16 -15.37
CA ARG A 4 18.97 4.25 -14.66
C ARG A 4 17.89 3.46 -15.38
N LYS A 5 17.81 3.53 -16.71
CA LYS A 5 16.89 2.70 -17.51
C LYS A 5 17.15 1.21 -17.28
N LYS A 6 18.41 0.79 -17.30
CA LYS A 6 18.79 -0.60 -17.03
C LYS A 6 18.37 -1.05 -15.63
N ALA A 7 18.52 -0.18 -14.61
CA ALA A 7 18.06 -0.46 -13.24
C ALA A 7 16.54 -0.59 -13.16
N LEU A 8 15.79 0.32 -13.80
CA LEU A 8 14.32 0.24 -13.88
C LEU A 8 13.85 -1.04 -14.59
N GLY A 9 14.49 -1.44 -15.67
CA GLY A 9 14.19 -2.70 -16.36
C GLY A 9 14.33 -3.92 -15.44
N LYS A 10 15.37 -3.96 -14.59
CA LYS A 10 15.51 -5.02 -13.59
C LYS A 10 14.39 -5.02 -12.54
N ILE A 11 13.93 -3.85 -12.11
CA ILE A 11 12.81 -3.72 -11.18
C ILE A 11 11.53 -4.22 -11.85
N LEU A 12 11.31 -3.87 -13.12
CA LEU A 12 10.16 -4.33 -13.89
C LEU A 12 10.10 -5.85 -14.06
N ALA A 13 11.24 -6.50 -14.19
CA ALA A 13 11.32 -7.95 -14.34
C ALA A 13 10.76 -8.73 -13.13
N ILE A 14 10.68 -8.09 -11.95
CA ILE A 14 10.14 -8.71 -10.74
C ILE A 14 8.77 -8.15 -10.32
N HIS A 15 8.31 -7.09 -10.96
CA HIS A 15 7.07 -6.40 -10.59
C HIS A 15 5.90 -6.84 -11.47
N ASN A 16 4.76 -7.16 -10.85
CA ASN A 16 3.53 -7.44 -11.61
C ASN A 16 2.87 -6.14 -12.10
N LYS A 17 2.78 -5.99 -13.42
CA LYS A 17 2.29 -4.78 -14.11
C LYS A 17 0.76 -4.68 -14.22
N SER A 18 -0.01 -5.22 -13.32
CA SER A 18 -1.47 -5.05 -13.31
C SER A 18 -1.89 -3.62 -12.89
N CYS A 19 -1.32 -2.60 -13.53
CA CYS A 19 -1.49 -1.20 -13.14
C CYS A 19 -2.96 -0.72 -13.19
N LEU A 20 -3.75 -1.19 -14.16
CA LEU A 20 -5.16 -0.82 -14.31
C LEU A 20 -6.02 -1.25 -13.11
N TYR A 21 -5.62 -2.29 -12.41
CA TYR A 21 -6.32 -2.83 -11.23
C TYR A 21 -5.57 -2.58 -9.93
N CYS A 22 -4.56 -1.72 -9.97
CA CYS A 22 -3.74 -1.41 -8.80
C CYS A 22 -4.30 -0.20 -8.05
N MET A 23 -4.50 -0.30 -6.75
CA MET A 23 -4.97 0.82 -5.93
C MET A 23 -4.03 2.03 -5.93
N ARG A 24 -2.76 1.85 -6.34
CA ARG A 24 -1.77 2.92 -6.50
C ARG A 24 -1.65 3.44 -7.93
N SER A 25 -2.58 3.09 -8.84
CA SER A 25 -2.44 3.36 -10.27
C SER A 25 -2.08 4.82 -10.62
N THR A 26 -2.62 5.81 -9.92
CA THR A 26 -2.36 7.23 -10.22
C THR A 26 -1.32 7.88 -9.28
N SER A 27 -0.88 7.17 -8.24
CA SER A 27 0.03 7.68 -7.20
C SER A 27 1.28 6.80 -7.01
N CYS A 28 1.63 5.99 -8.01
CA CYS A 28 2.74 5.04 -7.95
C CYS A 28 4.05 5.68 -8.39
N GLU A 29 5.05 5.74 -7.49
CA GLU A 29 6.38 6.27 -7.82
C GLU A 29 7.05 5.50 -8.97
N LEU A 30 6.87 4.17 -9.01
CA LEU A 30 7.42 3.35 -10.10
C LEU A 30 6.79 3.71 -11.44
N GLN A 31 5.46 3.85 -11.50
CA GLN A 31 4.73 4.23 -12.72
C GLN A 31 5.20 5.60 -13.25
N ASN A 32 5.38 6.57 -12.36
CA ASN A 32 5.88 7.90 -12.73
C ASN A 32 7.30 7.83 -13.31
N LEU A 33 8.20 7.07 -12.68
CA LEU A 33 9.56 6.87 -13.18
C LEU A 33 9.58 6.14 -14.53
N LEU A 34 8.73 5.14 -14.73
CA LEU A 34 8.65 4.43 -16.00
C LEU A 34 8.22 5.37 -17.13
N HIS A 35 7.24 6.23 -16.87
CA HIS A 35 6.81 7.24 -17.82
C HIS A 35 7.92 8.26 -18.12
N GLU A 36 8.59 8.78 -17.08
CA GLU A 36 9.71 9.72 -17.23
C GLU A 36 10.84 9.15 -18.09
N TYR A 37 11.15 7.86 -17.95
CA TYR A 37 12.23 7.19 -18.69
C TYR A 37 11.78 6.54 -20.01
N GLY A 38 10.52 6.77 -20.44
CA GLY A 38 10.01 6.33 -21.74
C GLY A 38 9.81 4.81 -21.85
N PHE A 39 9.48 4.14 -20.74
CA PHE A 39 9.02 2.76 -20.79
C PHE A 39 7.56 2.69 -21.28
N THR A 40 7.30 1.85 -22.28
CA THR A 40 5.95 1.56 -22.75
C THR A 40 5.37 0.34 -22.05
N ASN A 41 4.04 0.26 -21.95
CA ASN A 41 3.35 -0.85 -21.28
C ASN A 41 3.53 -2.22 -21.96
N GLU A 42 4.09 -2.25 -23.16
CA GLU A 42 4.22 -3.45 -24.00
C GLU A 42 5.43 -4.34 -23.61
N GLN A 43 6.32 -3.88 -22.76
CA GLN A 43 7.64 -4.48 -22.60
C GLN A 43 7.75 -5.63 -21.61
N GLU A 44 6.70 -6.24 -21.12
CA GLU A 44 6.81 -7.56 -20.45
C GLU A 44 5.44 -8.07 -19.97
N LEU A 45 5.22 -9.36 -20.13
CA LEU A 45 4.05 -10.09 -19.66
C LEU A 45 4.02 -10.17 -18.13
N PRO A 46 2.83 -10.24 -17.52
CA PRO A 46 2.69 -10.54 -16.09
C PRO A 46 3.41 -11.84 -15.74
N LYS A 47 3.98 -11.92 -14.55
CA LYS A 47 4.53 -13.19 -14.06
C LYS A 47 3.46 -14.28 -14.07
N GLU A 48 3.78 -15.44 -14.62
CA GLU A 48 2.87 -16.60 -14.66
C GLU A 48 2.59 -17.18 -13.26
N ASN A 49 3.55 -17.06 -12.35
CA ASN A 49 3.43 -17.57 -10.97
C ASN A 49 3.33 -16.42 -9.98
N LEU A 50 2.10 -16.05 -9.63
CA LEU A 50 1.84 -15.04 -8.62
C LEU A 50 1.83 -15.66 -7.22
N GLU A 51 2.49 -14.97 -6.28
CA GLU A 51 2.39 -15.29 -4.85
C GLU A 51 1.00 -14.93 -4.32
N ALA A 52 0.49 -15.73 -3.38
CA ALA A 52 -0.76 -15.41 -2.69
C ALA A 52 -0.66 -14.09 -1.91
N LEU A 53 -1.76 -13.34 -1.87
CA LEU A 53 -1.86 -12.14 -1.06
C LEU A 53 -1.87 -12.48 0.43
N ASP A 54 -1.15 -11.71 1.24
CA ASP A 54 -1.33 -11.74 2.69
C ASP A 54 -2.49 -10.82 3.07
N THR A 55 -3.63 -11.42 3.33
CA THR A 55 -4.88 -10.79 3.79
C THR A 55 -5.20 -11.17 5.23
N THR A 56 -4.23 -11.63 6.00
CA THR A 56 -4.43 -12.05 7.39
C THR A 56 -4.74 -10.88 8.33
N SER A 57 -4.21 -9.69 8.04
CA SER A 57 -4.56 -8.47 8.79
C SER A 57 -5.99 -8.02 8.46
N LYS A 58 -6.67 -7.43 9.46
CA LYS A 58 -8.00 -6.81 9.27
C LYS A 58 -7.94 -5.40 8.68
N VAL A 59 -6.75 -4.84 8.53
CA VAL A 59 -6.55 -3.43 8.13
C VAL A 59 -5.68 -3.32 6.88
N LEU A 60 -4.72 -4.22 6.70
CA LEU A 60 -3.69 -4.13 5.67
C LEU A 60 -3.71 -5.36 4.76
N VAL A 61 -3.49 -5.12 3.48
CA VAL A 61 -3.20 -6.16 2.48
C VAL A 61 -1.76 -6.04 2.01
N ARG A 62 -1.08 -7.17 1.86
CA ARG A 62 0.27 -7.24 1.32
C ARG A 62 0.31 -8.09 0.06
N ASP A 63 0.80 -7.50 -1.02
CA ASP A 63 0.99 -8.13 -2.33
C ASP A 63 2.47 -8.11 -2.70
N ASN A 64 3.15 -9.23 -2.51
CA ASN A 64 4.57 -9.36 -2.86
C ASN A 64 4.84 -9.26 -4.36
N ASN A 65 3.84 -9.54 -5.20
CA ASN A 65 3.99 -9.45 -6.65
C ASN A 65 4.22 -8.01 -7.13
N LYS A 66 3.82 -7.04 -6.31
CA LYS A 66 4.03 -5.60 -6.54
C LYS A 66 5.20 -5.02 -5.76
N CYS A 67 5.92 -5.84 -5.00
CA CYS A 67 7.02 -5.38 -4.17
C CYS A 67 8.31 -5.19 -4.98
N ILE A 68 8.90 -3.99 -4.92
CA ILE A 68 10.18 -3.67 -5.55
C ILE A 68 11.37 -3.81 -4.59
N ARG A 69 11.17 -4.40 -3.44
CA ARG A 69 12.21 -4.74 -2.45
C ARG A 69 12.99 -3.53 -1.92
N CYS A 70 12.41 -2.33 -1.93
CA CYS A 70 13.05 -1.08 -1.50
C CYS A 70 13.31 -0.97 0.02
N LYS A 71 12.72 -1.88 0.83
CA LYS A 71 12.88 -1.95 2.29
C LYS A 71 12.38 -0.71 3.06
N ARG A 72 11.66 0.23 2.45
CA ARG A 72 11.11 1.42 3.14
C ARG A 72 10.17 1.02 4.29
N CYS A 73 9.29 0.02 4.06
CA CYS A 73 8.36 -0.50 5.06
C CYS A 73 9.08 -1.11 6.29
N ILE A 74 10.19 -1.82 6.08
CA ILE A 74 11.02 -2.35 7.17
C ILE A 74 11.60 -1.21 7.98
N ASN A 75 12.21 -0.22 7.31
CA ASN A 75 12.87 0.89 7.98
C ASN A 75 11.88 1.71 8.81
N ILE A 76 10.70 2.06 8.28
CA ILE A 76 9.72 2.83 9.03
C ILE A 76 9.18 2.03 10.22
N CYS A 77 8.90 0.73 10.02
CA CYS A 77 8.38 -0.15 11.07
C CYS A 77 9.39 -0.37 12.20
N ALA A 78 10.68 -0.56 11.87
CA ALA A 78 11.70 -0.82 12.87
C ALA A 78 12.23 0.45 13.54
N LYS A 79 12.51 1.52 12.76
CA LYS A 79 13.23 2.69 13.27
C LYS A 79 12.32 3.78 13.81
N ALA A 80 11.18 4.04 13.15
CA ALA A 80 10.27 5.10 13.59
C ALA A 80 9.17 4.55 14.52
N GLN A 81 8.61 3.38 14.19
CA GLN A 81 7.54 2.77 15.00
C GLN A 81 8.06 1.84 16.10
N ALA A 82 9.33 1.41 16.05
CA ALA A 82 9.96 0.48 16.99
C ALA A 82 9.21 -0.87 17.13
N VAL A 83 8.47 -1.30 16.10
CA VAL A 83 7.60 -2.50 16.12
C VAL A 83 8.24 -3.71 15.45
N SER A 84 8.99 -3.50 14.35
CA SER A 84 9.68 -4.57 13.60
C SER A 84 8.77 -5.73 13.16
N ALA A 85 7.52 -5.44 12.76
CA ALA A 85 6.57 -6.45 12.31
C ALA A 85 6.84 -6.96 10.88
N ILE A 86 7.73 -6.31 10.14
CA ILE A 86 8.10 -6.63 8.75
C ILE A 86 9.61 -6.82 8.68
N SER A 87 10.04 -7.87 8.00
CA SER A 87 11.45 -8.23 7.82
C SER A 87 11.77 -8.56 6.36
N ALA A 88 13.04 -8.79 6.05
CA ALA A 88 13.49 -9.32 4.78
C ALA A 88 14.12 -10.70 5.01
N THR A 89 13.83 -11.64 4.13
CA THR A 89 14.46 -12.96 4.06
C THR A 89 15.10 -13.14 2.70
N GLY A 90 16.08 -14.05 2.60
CA GLY A 90 16.86 -14.27 1.37
C GLY A 90 17.85 -13.14 1.06
N GLU A 91 18.64 -13.34 0.01
CA GLU A 91 19.66 -12.40 -0.44
C GLU A 91 19.54 -12.07 -1.93
N GLY A 92 20.02 -10.91 -2.33
CA GLY A 92 20.05 -10.48 -3.73
C GLY A 92 18.68 -10.51 -4.39
N LEU A 93 18.56 -11.25 -5.48
CA LEU A 93 17.31 -11.40 -6.24
C LEU A 93 16.29 -12.31 -5.55
N GLU A 94 16.71 -13.10 -4.57
CA GLU A 94 15.82 -13.96 -3.76
C GLU A 94 15.28 -13.23 -2.51
N THR A 95 15.63 -11.97 -2.33
CA THR A 95 15.11 -11.18 -1.20
C THR A 95 13.59 -11.09 -1.28
N VAL A 96 12.91 -11.47 -0.22
CA VAL A 96 11.46 -11.34 -0.06
C VAL A 96 11.17 -10.51 1.18
N ILE A 97 10.26 -9.56 1.06
CA ILE A 97 9.78 -8.79 2.21
C ILE A 97 8.61 -9.56 2.81
N THR A 98 8.72 -9.94 4.07
CA THR A 98 7.74 -10.79 4.76
C THR A 98 7.30 -10.20 6.09
N PRO A 99 6.13 -10.58 6.63
CA PRO A 99 5.86 -10.41 8.04
C PRO A 99 6.92 -11.11 8.91
N ALA A 100 7.13 -10.62 10.11
CA ALA A 100 8.02 -11.27 11.08
C ALA A 100 7.48 -12.64 11.57
N SER A 101 6.24 -12.98 11.22
CA SER A 101 5.61 -14.27 11.48
C SER A 101 5.30 -15.01 10.18
N PRO A 102 5.57 -16.33 10.08
CA PRO A 102 5.20 -17.13 8.92
C PRO A 102 3.68 -17.30 8.74
N LYS A 103 2.91 -17.01 9.78
CA LYS A 103 1.42 -17.03 9.76
C LYS A 103 0.79 -15.74 9.25
N GLY A 104 1.59 -14.84 8.67
CA GLY A 104 1.13 -13.57 8.11
C GLY A 104 1.20 -12.39 9.07
N LEU A 105 0.72 -11.24 8.59
CA LEU A 105 0.86 -9.96 9.28
C LEU A 105 0.07 -9.92 10.60
N ALA A 106 -1.12 -10.53 10.64
CA ALA A 106 -1.95 -10.59 11.84
C ALA A 106 -1.30 -11.33 13.02
N ALA A 107 -0.41 -12.29 12.74
CA ALA A 107 0.28 -13.07 13.76
C ALA A 107 1.66 -12.49 14.13
N SER A 108 2.01 -11.33 13.57
CA SER A 108 3.23 -10.58 13.91
C SER A 108 2.96 -9.55 15.01
N SER A 109 3.99 -8.80 15.41
CA SER A 109 3.87 -7.68 16.35
C SER A 109 3.18 -6.43 15.76
N CYS A 110 2.53 -6.56 14.60
CA CYS A 110 1.94 -5.44 13.89
C CYS A 110 0.85 -4.73 14.73
N VAL A 111 0.98 -3.42 14.88
CA VAL A 111 0.02 -2.56 15.59
C VAL A 111 -0.96 -1.84 14.66
N ASN A 112 -0.99 -2.20 13.38
CA ASN A 112 -1.89 -1.67 12.35
C ASN A 112 -1.83 -0.14 12.17
N CYS A 113 -0.66 0.47 12.36
CA CYS A 113 -0.47 1.93 12.28
C CYS A 113 -0.49 2.50 10.85
N GLY A 114 -0.45 1.67 9.80
CA GLY A 114 -0.50 2.10 8.39
C GLY A 114 0.79 2.75 7.84
N GLN A 115 1.81 3.02 8.65
CA GLN A 115 3.01 3.74 8.21
C GLN A 115 3.77 3.02 7.08
N CYS A 116 3.72 1.70 7.05
CA CYS A 116 4.31 0.92 5.95
C CYS A 116 3.58 1.11 4.62
N VAL A 117 2.27 1.36 4.65
CA VAL A 117 1.47 1.72 3.46
C VAL A 117 1.86 3.10 2.96
N ALA A 118 1.93 4.09 3.88
CA ALA A 118 2.28 5.48 3.53
C ALA A 118 3.63 5.61 2.81
N VAL A 119 4.65 4.80 3.21
CA VAL A 119 5.98 4.84 2.60
C VAL A 119 6.18 3.88 1.44
N CYS A 120 5.19 3.03 1.13
CA CYS A 120 5.29 2.09 0.03
C CYS A 120 5.21 2.83 -1.31
N PRO A 121 6.23 2.74 -2.19
CA PRO A 121 6.24 3.46 -3.45
C PRO A 121 5.39 2.79 -4.53
N THR A 122 4.87 1.59 -4.25
CA THR A 122 4.05 0.79 -5.16
C THR A 122 2.80 0.27 -4.44
N GLY A 123 1.96 -0.52 -5.10
CA GLY A 123 0.79 -1.15 -4.49
C GLY A 123 1.08 -2.46 -3.73
N ALA A 124 2.31 -2.65 -3.22
CA ALA A 124 2.67 -3.85 -2.48
C ALA A 124 2.11 -3.90 -1.05
N LEU A 125 1.82 -2.75 -0.48
CA LEU A 125 1.12 -2.60 0.80
C LEU A 125 0.01 -1.59 0.61
N THR A 126 -1.21 -2.00 0.94
CA THR A 126 -2.41 -1.18 0.84
C THR A 126 -3.29 -1.40 2.07
N GLU A 127 -4.16 -0.47 2.34
CA GLU A 127 -5.29 -0.65 3.26
C GLU A 127 -6.35 -1.57 2.64
N ILE A 128 -7.17 -2.18 3.48
CA ILE A 128 -8.38 -2.90 3.04
C ILE A 128 -9.44 -1.87 2.69
N ASP A 129 -9.91 -1.88 1.44
CA ASP A 129 -11.04 -1.07 1.01
C ASP A 129 -12.35 -1.71 1.42
N GLN A 130 -13.08 -1.05 2.33
CA GLN A 130 -14.40 -1.47 2.83
C GLN A 130 -15.54 -0.59 2.28
N THR A 131 -15.28 0.23 1.28
CA THR A 131 -16.25 1.18 0.72
C THR A 131 -17.54 0.50 0.25
N GLU A 132 -17.42 -0.63 -0.46
CA GLU A 132 -18.58 -1.36 -0.96
C GLU A 132 -19.42 -2.01 0.16
N GLU A 133 -18.78 -2.43 1.24
CA GLU A 133 -19.46 -2.98 2.43
C GLU A 133 -20.27 -1.90 3.13
N VAL A 134 -19.70 -0.71 3.26
CA VAL A 134 -20.39 0.46 3.82
C VAL A 134 -21.57 0.87 2.94
N LYS A 135 -21.39 0.96 1.62
CA LYS A 135 -22.46 1.27 0.68
C LYS A 135 -23.63 0.28 0.77
N LYS A 136 -23.33 -1.02 0.87
CA LYS A 136 -24.36 -2.06 1.07
C LYS A 136 -25.09 -1.89 2.39
N ALA A 137 -24.36 -1.55 3.47
CA ALA A 137 -24.98 -1.30 4.76
C ALA A 137 -25.90 -0.08 4.75
N LEU A 138 -25.48 0.99 4.06
CA LEU A 138 -26.29 2.22 3.89
C LEU A 138 -27.57 1.98 3.04
N ALA A 139 -27.51 1.05 2.09
CA ALA A 139 -28.64 0.70 1.22
C ALA A 139 -29.64 -0.27 1.90
N ASP A 140 -29.29 -0.86 3.01
CA ASP A 140 -30.09 -1.84 3.73
C ASP A 140 -31.06 -1.14 4.68
N PRO A 141 -32.39 -1.18 4.45
CA PRO A 141 -33.39 -0.48 5.27
C PRO A 141 -33.50 -1.02 6.70
N ASP A 142 -33.02 -2.24 6.94
CA ASP A 142 -33.06 -2.88 8.27
C ASP A 142 -31.82 -2.54 9.11
N LYS A 143 -30.87 -1.76 8.58
CA LYS A 143 -29.66 -1.35 9.28
C LYS A 143 -29.64 0.12 9.64
N TYR A 144 -29.26 0.39 10.86
CA TYR A 144 -28.97 1.74 11.32
C TYR A 144 -27.43 1.94 11.32
N VAL A 145 -26.92 2.73 10.37
CA VAL A 145 -25.48 2.96 10.21
C VAL A 145 -25.08 4.20 11.00
N VAL A 146 -24.09 4.03 11.89
CA VAL A 146 -23.52 5.11 12.70
C VAL A 146 -22.05 5.27 12.37
N VAL A 147 -21.61 6.51 12.21
CA VAL A 147 -20.21 6.87 11.97
C VAL A 147 -19.60 7.51 13.21
N GLN A 148 -18.44 7.04 13.60
CA GLN A 148 -17.60 7.68 14.61
C GLN A 148 -16.29 8.13 13.96
N VAL A 149 -16.01 9.43 14.01
CA VAL A 149 -14.79 10.02 13.45
C VAL A 149 -13.79 10.29 14.57
N ALA A 150 -12.56 9.78 14.43
CA ALA A 150 -11.49 10.07 15.38
C ALA A 150 -11.11 11.55 15.39
N PRO A 151 -10.74 12.15 16.55
CA PRO A 151 -10.42 13.57 16.64
C PRO A 151 -9.34 14.02 15.66
N ALA A 152 -8.27 13.23 15.47
CA ALA A 152 -7.20 13.55 14.54
C ALA A 152 -7.68 13.57 13.07
N VAL A 153 -8.55 12.64 12.68
CA VAL A 153 -9.14 12.60 11.33
C VAL A 153 -10.03 13.82 11.12
N ARG A 154 -10.85 14.17 12.11
CA ARG A 154 -11.70 15.36 12.05
C ARG A 154 -10.89 16.67 11.88
N ALA A 155 -9.74 16.76 12.51
CA ALA A 155 -8.85 17.92 12.39
C ALA A 155 -8.18 18.03 11.02
N ALA A 156 -7.84 16.90 10.38
CA ALA A 156 -7.12 16.87 9.11
C ALA A 156 -8.04 16.79 7.87
N LEU A 157 -9.23 16.23 8.02
CA LEU A 157 -10.11 15.95 6.88
C LEU A 157 -10.50 17.19 6.07
N GLY A 158 -10.59 18.36 6.70
CA GLY A 158 -10.88 19.61 6.03
C GLY A 158 -9.84 19.97 4.98
N GLU A 159 -8.57 19.67 5.24
CA GLU A 159 -7.45 19.95 4.33
C GLU A 159 -7.53 19.08 3.06
N ASP A 160 -7.98 17.83 3.18
CA ASP A 160 -8.19 16.93 2.04
C ASP A 160 -9.33 17.40 1.12
N PHE A 161 -10.24 18.22 1.63
CA PHE A 161 -11.32 18.86 0.88
C PHE A 161 -11.03 20.34 0.54
N GLU A 162 -9.75 20.72 0.50
CA GLU A 162 -9.27 22.05 0.11
C GLU A 162 -9.74 23.20 1.02
N PHE A 163 -10.18 22.90 2.23
CA PHE A 163 -10.40 23.95 3.23
C PHE A 163 -9.06 24.49 3.74
N PRO A 164 -8.97 25.77 4.10
CA PRO A 164 -7.76 26.31 4.71
C PRO A 164 -7.37 25.56 5.98
N ILE A 165 -6.05 25.44 6.22
CA ILE A 165 -5.50 24.79 7.42
C ILE A 165 -6.11 25.40 8.69
N GLY A 166 -6.59 24.52 9.58
CA GLY A 166 -7.15 24.91 10.87
C GLY A 166 -8.62 25.37 10.83
N VAL A 167 -9.30 25.21 9.70
CA VAL A 167 -10.75 25.45 9.63
C VAL A 167 -11.51 24.35 10.38
N ASP A 168 -12.40 24.74 11.27
CA ASP A 168 -13.31 23.80 11.93
C ASP A 168 -14.34 23.28 10.92
N VAL A 169 -14.34 21.98 10.71
CA VAL A 169 -15.29 21.28 9.83
C VAL A 169 -16.35 20.50 10.61
N GLU A 170 -16.49 20.74 11.91
CA GLU A 170 -17.53 20.14 12.74
C GLU A 170 -18.92 20.46 12.18
N GLY A 171 -19.77 19.42 12.09
CA GLY A 171 -21.10 19.54 11.48
C GLY A 171 -21.11 19.52 9.94
N ARG A 172 -19.96 19.36 9.28
CA ARG A 172 -19.84 19.19 7.82
C ARG A 172 -19.37 17.78 7.43
N ILE A 173 -19.04 16.98 8.41
CA ILE A 173 -18.58 15.59 8.26
C ILE A 173 -19.71 14.66 8.65
#